data_d6e0087261673b4b888f11cd60869406
#
_entry.id   d6e0087261673b4b888f11cd60869406
#
_cell.length_a   1.000
_cell.length_b   1.000
_cell.length_c   1.000
_cell.angle_alpha   90.00
_cell.angle_beta   90.00
_cell.angle_gamma   90.00
#
_symmetry.space_group_name_H-M   'P 1'
#
loop_
_entity.id
_entity.type
_entity.pdbx_description
1 polymer ?
#
loop_
_entity_poly.entity_id
_entity_poly.type
_entity_poly.pdbx_seq_one_letter_code
_entity_poly.pdbx_strand_id
1 'polypeptide(L)'
;MTAKELTSFINQYFKPQHALNVDGGGSTTMYIRDSNLSATDVVNYPCDNKKFDHYGQRSVRTFILVKKHSNGQLFDSGDGSEDNPYIIKTARHMQDMHKVNYSKGMVYFRMEADVNMSGIDWQALNVSEPYDRLVHFDGNGHVIKGLKSQGNYASLFGVLCGVCKNLGIVDADIVAQNGGGILAGYVGIKIPTSDVLTGSVENCYTSGKVSGFDIIGGISGNIGKPS
;
A
#
# COMPACT_ATOMS: atom_id res chain seq x y z
N MET A 1 -8.19 13.31 33.91
CA MET A 1 -8.48 11.85 33.91
C MET A 1 -7.68 11.21 35.04
N THR A 2 -8.33 10.53 35.94
CA THR A 2 -7.67 9.75 37.01
C THR A 2 -7.14 8.44 36.44
N ALA A 3 -6.19 7.79 37.12
CA ALA A 3 -5.69 6.47 36.72
C ALA A 3 -6.82 5.43 36.61
N LYS A 4 -7.86 5.53 37.44
CA LYS A 4 -9.03 4.67 37.39
C LYS A 4 -9.87 4.89 36.14
N GLU A 5 -10.08 6.14 35.75
CA GLU A 5 -10.81 6.49 34.50
C GLU A 5 -10.04 6.04 33.27
N LEU A 6 -8.71 6.22 33.27
CA LEU A 6 -7.83 5.75 32.18
C LEU A 6 -7.87 4.21 32.07
N THR A 7 -7.79 3.48 33.18
CA THR A 7 -7.88 2.03 33.19
C THR A 7 -9.23 1.56 32.65
N SER A 8 -10.33 2.21 33.05
CA SER A 8 -11.67 1.88 32.57
C SER A 8 -11.80 2.11 31.07
N PHE A 9 -11.28 3.24 30.57
CA PHE A 9 -11.26 3.58 29.15
C PHE A 9 -10.45 2.55 28.34
N ILE A 10 -9.23 2.24 28.78
CA ILE A 10 -8.36 1.25 28.10
C ILE A 10 -9.03 -0.12 28.05
N ASN A 11 -9.61 -0.56 29.16
CA ASN A 11 -10.30 -1.86 29.20
C ASN A 11 -11.54 -1.90 28.30
N GLN A 12 -12.28 -0.80 28.21
CA GLN A 12 -13.49 -0.74 27.39
C GLN A 12 -13.19 -0.81 25.89
N TYR A 13 -12.15 -0.08 25.43
CA TYR A 13 -11.90 0.11 24.01
C TYR A 13 -10.80 -0.79 23.44
N PHE A 14 -9.81 -1.17 24.25
CA PHE A 14 -8.64 -1.90 23.77
C PHE A 14 -8.54 -3.33 24.33
N LYS A 15 -9.22 -3.62 25.43
CA LYS A 15 -9.23 -4.96 26.11
C LYS A 15 -7.82 -5.59 26.18
N PRO A 16 -6.76 -4.86 26.61
CA PRO A 16 -5.42 -5.40 26.66
C PRO A 16 -5.31 -6.46 27.77
N GLN A 17 -4.44 -7.44 27.60
CA GLN A 17 -4.09 -8.37 28.68
C GLN A 17 -3.32 -7.67 29.81
N HIS A 18 -2.48 -6.70 29.45
CA HIS A 18 -1.68 -5.89 30.37
C HIS A 18 -1.65 -4.43 29.89
N ALA A 19 -1.71 -3.49 30.84
CA ALA A 19 -1.53 -2.07 30.58
C ALA A 19 -0.60 -1.47 31.64
N LEU A 20 0.33 -0.62 31.24
CA LEU A 20 1.29 0.03 32.11
C LEU A 20 1.18 1.56 31.94
N ASN A 21 0.96 2.26 33.04
CA ASN A 21 1.10 3.72 33.08
C ASN A 21 2.53 4.07 33.48
N VAL A 22 3.27 4.77 32.63
CA VAL A 22 4.71 4.97 32.80
C VAL A 22 5.11 6.36 33.27
N ASP A 23 4.34 7.39 33.01
CA ASP A 23 4.66 8.78 33.42
C ASP A 23 3.44 9.69 33.27
N GLY A 24 3.60 10.98 33.67
CA GLY A 24 2.62 12.08 33.54
C GLY A 24 3.24 13.33 32.92
N GLY A 25 2.41 14.32 32.64
CA GLY A 25 2.85 15.60 32.06
C GLY A 25 3.14 15.54 30.57
N GLY A 26 3.99 16.43 30.07
CA GLY A 26 4.35 16.54 28.67
C GLY A 26 5.18 15.37 28.13
N SER A 27 5.77 14.55 29.00
CA SER A 27 6.45 13.31 28.62
C SER A 27 5.48 12.16 28.32
N THR A 28 4.23 12.24 28.81
CA THR A 28 3.19 11.27 28.46
C THR A 28 2.56 11.69 27.15
N THR A 29 3.23 11.40 26.06
CA THR A 29 2.75 11.70 24.71
C THR A 29 2.45 10.41 23.98
N MET A 30 1.26 10.31 23.42
CA MET A 30 0.85 9.23 22.54
C MET A 30 0.93 9.70 21.08
N TYR A 31 1.74 9.04 20.32
CA TYR A 31 1.92 9.27 18.89
C TYR A 31 1.34 8.11 18.08
N ILE A 32 0.48 8.39 17.13
CA ILE A 32 -0.07 7.41 16.19
C ILE A 32 0.23 7.91 14.79
N ARG A 33 1.09 7.21 14.07
CA ARG A 33 1.46 7.57 12.69
C ARG A 33 0.22 7.58 11.80
N ASP A 34 0.16 8.58 10.92
CA ASP A 34 -0.93 8.79 9.95
C ASP A 34 -2.30 8.91 10.62
N SER A 35 -2.32 9.40 11.86
CA SER A 35 -3.54 9.72 12.58
C SER A 35 -4.18 10.96 11.95
N ASN A 36 -5.44 10.89 11.59
CA ASN A 36 -6.21 12.05 11.14
C ASN A 36 -6.70 12.93 12.29
N LEU A 37 -6.27 12.67 13.53
CA LEU A 37 -6.73 13.36 14.72
C LEU A 37 -5.96 14.66 15.01
N SER A 38 -4.73 14.77 14.51
CA SER A 38 -3.93 16.01 14.63
C SER A 38 -2.89 16.14 13.53
N ALA A 39 -2.47 17.36 13.23
CA ALA A 39 -1.40 17.63 12.25
C ALA A 39 -0.01 17.14 12.69
N THR A 40 0.17 16.78 13.96
CA THR A 40 1.43 16.30 14.52
C THR A 40 1.45 14.82 14.83
N ASP A 41 0.37 14.07 14.46
CA ASP A 41 0.15 12.67 14.86
C ASP A 41 0.14 12.44 16.39
N VAL A 42 0.23 13.47 17.21
CA VAL A 42 0.04 13.40 18.66
C VAL A 42 -1.45 13.35 18.95
N VAL A 43 -1.92 12.25 19.52
CA VAL A 43 -3.36 11.97 19.68
C VAL A 43 -3.89 12.23 21.08
N ASN A 44 -3.02 12.45 22.07
CA ASN A 44 -3.41 12.92 23.38
C ASN A 44 -3.14 14.43 23.53
N TYR A 45 -3.45 14.97 24.69
CA TYR A 45 -3.25 16.38 25.02
C TYR A 45 -2.13 16.52 26.08
N PRO A 46 -0.85 16.53 25.65
CA PRO A 46 0.26 16.74 26.57
C PRO A 46 0.19 18.16 27.16
N CYS A 47 0.63 18.33 28.39
CA CYS A 47 0.29 19.52 29.17
C CYS A 47 1.45 20.48 29.49
N ASP A 48 2.66 20.28 28.95
CA ASP A 48 3.81 21.11 29.27
C ASP A 48 3.66 22.55 28.75
N ASN A 49 2.89 22.80 27.70
CA ASN A 49 2.56 24.12 27.20
C ASN A 49 1.37 24.78 27.93
N LYS A 50 0.78 24.11 28.93
CA LYS A 50 -0.39 24.54 29.70
C LYS A 50 -1.63 24.90 28.86
N LYS A 51 -1.75 24.28 27.67
CA LYS A 51 -2.88 24.42 26.75
C LYS A 51 -3.52 23.07 26.51
N PHE A 52 -4.80 23.08 26.17
CA PHE A 52 -5.52 21.88 25.77
C PHE A 52 -5.44 21.75 24.26
N ASP A 53 -4.26 21.32 23.77
CA ASP A 53 -3.96 21.09 22.36
C ASP A 53 -2.99 19.90 22.20
N HIS A 54 -2.58 19.62 20.96
CA HIS A 54 -1.68 18.50 20.64
C HIS A 54 -0.20 18.89 20.55
N TYR A 55 0.19 20.07 21.07
CA TYR A 55 1.54 20.64 20.91
C TYR A 55 2.35 20.72 22.22
N GLY A 56 1.79 20.26 23.34
CA GLY A 56 2.43 20.32 24.66
C GLY A 56 3.40 19.18 24.96
N GLN A 57 3.86 18.46 23.95
CA GLN A 57 4.86 17.40 24.10
C GLN A 57 6.25 17.97 24.32
N ARG A 58 7.09 17.23 25.05
CA ARG A 58 8.52 17.53 25.20
C ARG A 58 9.39 16.40 24.67
N SER A 59 10.63 16.73 24.34
CA SER A 59 11.61 15.73 23.92
C SER A 59 11.93 14.79 25.09
N VAL A 60 11.90 13.48 24.82
CA VAL A 60 12.24 12.42 25.74
C VAL A 60 13.34 11.52 25.16
N ARG A 61 14.22 11.01 26.02
CA ARG A 61 15.32 10.13 25.58
C ARG A 61 14.89 8.67 25.42
N THR A 62 13.80 8.29 26.07
CA THR A 62 13.30 6.91 26.07
C THR A 62 11.82 6.92 25.73
N PHE A 63 11.42 6.00 24.86
CA PHE A 63 10.01 5.82 24.48
C PHE A 63 9.69 4.33 24.36
N ILE A 64 8.42 4.02 24.49
CA ILE A 64 7.88 2.68 24.22
C ILE A 64 7.28 2.69 22.82
N LEU A 65 7.83 1.87 21.94
CA LEU A 65 7.27 1.66 20.61
C LEU A 65 6.30 0.50 20.63
N VAL A 66 5.02 0.79 20.43
CA VAL A 66 4.00 -0.24 20.21
C VAL A 66 3.81 -0.38 18.71
N LYS A 67 4.26 -1.50 18.15
CA LYS A 67 3.97 -1.88 16.78
C LYS A 67 2.79 -2.83 16.77
N LYS A 68 1.74 -2.52 15.99
CA LYS A 68 0.66 -3.49 15.75
C LYS A 68 1.30 -4.77 15.21
N HIS A 69 1.24 -5.84 15.97
CA HIS A 69 1.63 -7.15 15.47
C HIS A 69 0.50 -7.58 14.53
N SER A 70 0.76 -7.58 13.24
CA SER A 70 -0.07 -8.34 12.33
C SER A 70 0.17 -9.80 12.66
N ASN A 71 -0.85 -10.57 12.94
CA ASN A 71 -0.79 -12.02 13.21
C ASN A 71 -0.31 -12.82 11.98
N GLY A 72 0.73 -12.38 11.29
CA GLY A 72 1.17 -12.89 10.00
C GLY A 72 0.27 -12.50 8.83
N GLN A 73 -0.79 -11.76 9.08
CA GLN A 73 -1.74 -11.33 8.06
C GLN A 73 -1.13 -10.17 7.25
N LEU A 74 -0.95 -10.38 5.96
CA LEU A 74 -0.35 -9.41 5.03
C LEU A 74 -1.34 -8.29 4.68
N PHE A 75 -2.64 -8.58 4.67
CA PHE A 75 -3.71 -7.68 4.23
C PHE A 75 -4.73 -7.44 5.34
N ASP A 76 -5.66 -6.53 5.11
CA ASP A 76 -6.71 -6.21 6.07
C ASP A 76 -7.64 -7.42 6.32
N SER A 77 -7.97 -8.14 5.25
CA SER A 77 -8.74 -9.38 5.25
C SER A 77 -8.57 -10.12 3.93
N GLY A 78 -9.26 -11.25 3.79
CA GLY A 78 -9.26 -12.08 2.58
C GLY A 78 -8.21 -13.19 2.59
N ASP A 79 -8.35 -14.10 1.66
CA ASP A 79 -7.43 -15.22 1.41
C ASP A 79 -6.87 -15.22 -0.03
N GLY A 80 -7.28 -14.23 -0.84
CA GLY A 80 -6.85 -14.04 -2.22
C GLY A 80 -7.61 -14.88 -3.24
N SER A 81 -8.67 -15.56 -2.85
CA SER A 81 -9.62 -16.20 -3.76
C SER A 81 -10.55 -15.17 -4.42
N GLU A 82 -11.28 -15.61 -5.45
CA GLU A 82 -12.26 -14.75 -6.15
C GLU A 82 -13.37 -14.29 -5.22
N ASP A 83 -13.90 -15.19 -4.41
CA ASP A 83 -15.00 -14.91 -3.47
C ASP A 83 -14.54 -14.13 -2.23
N ASN A 84 -13.23 -14.17 -1.91
CA ASN A 84 -12.66 -13.54 -0.72
C ASN A 84 -11.30 -12.89 -1.04
N PRO A 85 -11.27 -11.82 -1.85
CA PRO A 85 -10.03 -11.18 -2.29
C PRO A 85 -9.24 -10.57 -1.12
N TYR A 86 -7.93 -10.47 -1.26
CA TYR A 86 -7.11 -9.71 -0.33
C TYR A 86 -7.50 -8.23 -0.37
N ILE A 87 -7.81 -7.66 0.80
CA ILE A 87 -8.26 -6.28 0.93
C ILE A 87 -7.07 -5.33 1.16
N ILE A 88 -6.95 -4.36 0.24
CA ILE A 88 -5.89 -3.35 0.25
C ILE A 88 -6.47 -2.02 0.73
N LYS A 89 -5.87 -1.45 1.80
CA LYS A 89 -6.22 -0.15 2.38
C LYS A 89 -5.01 0.77 2.61
N THR A 90 -3.81 0.22 2.50
CA THR A 90 -2.59 0.96 2.87
C THR A 90 -1.45 0.68 1.89
N ALA A 91 -0.47 1.59 1.84
CA ALA A 91 0.75 1.38 1.07
C ALA A 91 1.54 0.13 1.51
N ARG A 92 1.44 -0.25 2.78
CA ARG A 92 2.03 -1.50 3.27
C ARG A 92 1.37 -2.71 2.61
N HIS A 93 0.04 -2.73 2.50
CA HIS A 93 -0.67 -3.83 1.81
C HIS A 93 -0.23 -3.93 0.35
N MET A 94 0.01 -2.78 -0.33
CA MET A 94 0.61 -2.80 -1.68
C MET A 94 1.98 -3.49 -1.66
N GLN A 95 2.89 -3.09 -0.77
CA GLN A 95 4.21 -3.72 -0.65
C GLN A 95 4.13 -5.22 -0.29
N ASP A 96 3.14 -5.61 0.49
CA ASP A 96 2.93 -7.00 0.91
C ASP A 96 2.44 -7.90 -0.23
N MET A 97 1.97 -7.35 -1.37
CA MET A 97 1.70 -8.13 -2.59
C MET A 97 2.92 -8.93 -3.06
N HIS A 98 4.15 -8.43 -2.83
CA HIS A 98 5.37 -9.16 -3.17
C HIS A 98 5.60 -10.43 -2.35
N LYS A 99 4.94 -10.54 -1.19
CA LYS A 99 5.09 -11.67 -0.25
C LYS A 99 4.04 -12.77 -0.48
N VAL A 100 3.08 -12.52 -1.37
CA VAL A 100 2.03 -13.49 -1.69
C VAL A 100 2.60 -14.67 -2.45
N ASN A 101 2.08 -15.85 -2.18
CA ASN A 101 2.38 -17.04 -2.95
C ASN A 101 1.46 -17.15 -4.18
N TYR A 102 2.01 -16.90 -5.36
CA TYR A 102 1.29 -16.96 -6.64
C TYR A 102 1.29 -18.36 -7.30
N SER A 103 1.97 -19.34 -6.71
CA SER A 103 2.09 -20.68 -7.32
C SER A 103 0.75 -21.44 -7.46
N LYS A 104 -0.29 -20.96 -6.79
CA LYS A 104 -1.63 -21.56 -6.81
C LYS A 104 -2.53 -21.02 -7.94
N GLY A 105 -2.03 -20.12 -8.78
CA GLY A 105 -2.77 -19.52 -9.88
C GLY A 105 -3.16 -18.06 -9.63
N MET A 106 -4.33 -17.66 -10.12
CA MET A 106 -4.84 -16.29 -10.01
C MET A 106 -5.04 -15.87 -8.56
N VAL A 107 -4.52 -14.70 -8.21
CA VAL A 107 -4.70 -14.08 -6.89
C VAL A 107 -5.52 -12.81 -7.04
N TYR A 108 -6.54 -12.68 -6.22
CA TYR A 108 -7.50 -11.59 -6.27
C TYR A 108 -7.20 -10.56 -5.18
N PHE A 109 -7.16 -9.28 -5.60
CA PHE A 109 -6.97 -8.12 -4.73
C PHE A 109 -8.09 -7.12 -4.97
N ARG A 110 -8.55 -6.47 -3.91
CA ARG A 110 -9.53 -5.39 -3.98
C ARG A 110 -9.13 -4.24 -3.08
N MET A 111 -9.18 -3.03 -3.60
CA MET A 111 -9.01 -1.82 -2.78
C MET A 111 -10.31 -1.47 -2.07
N GLU A 112 -10.18 -1.02 -0.81
CA GLU A 112 -11.27 -0.45 -0.02
C GLU A 112 -10.91 0.93 0.57
N ALA A 113 -9.81 1.51 0.13
CA ALA A 113 -9.41 2.88 0.44
C ALA A 113 -8.43 3.38 -0.62
N ASP A 114 -8.35 4.70 -0.76
CA ASP A 114 -7.27 5.34 -1.50
C ASP A 114 -5.93 5.09 -0.83
N VAL A 115 -4.89 4.86 -1.62
CA VAL A 115 -3.57 4.51 -1.13
C VAL A 115 -2.54 5.56 -1.52
N ASN A 116 -1.90 6.18 -0.53
CA ASN A 116 -0.80 7.10 -0.76
C ASN A 116 0.54 6.34 -0.75
N MET A 117 1.21 6.29 -1.91
CA MET A 117 2.52 5.67 -2.12
C MET A 117 3.67 6.68 -2.11
N SER A 118 3.42 7.96 -1.82
CA SER A 118 4.45 9.00 -1.80
C SER A 118 5.59 8.65 -0.83
N GLY A 119 6.82 8.77 -1.29
CA GLY A 119 8.01 8.42 -0.51
C GLY A 119 8.34 6.92 -0.46
N ILE A 120 7.62 6.09 -1.19
CA ILE A 120 7.89 4.66 -1.34
C ILE A 120 8.48 4.42 -2.72
N ASP A 121 9.69 3.85 -2.77
CA ASP A 121 10.27 3.36 -4.01
C ASP A 121 9.66 1.99 -4.32
N TRP A 122 8.67 1.99 -5.20
CA TRP A 122 7.95 0.79 -5.58
C TRP A 122 8.75 -0.05 -6.57
N GLN A 123 8.86 -1.31 -6.27
CA GLN A 123 9.35 -2.30 -7.23
C GLN A 123 8.14 -2.86 -7.99
N ALA A 124 8.14 -2.73 -9.30
CA ALA A 124 7.02 -3.24 -10.09
C ALA A 124 6.80 -4.75 -9.85
N LEU A 125 5.54 -5.16 -9.78
CA LEU A 125 5.22 -6.57 -9.59
C LEU A 125 5.47 -7.35 -10.89
N ASN A 126 5.98 -8.59 -10.80
CA ASN A 126 6.13 -9.47 -11.96
C ASN A 126 7.11 -8.95 -13.04
N VAL A 127 8.33 -8.62 -12.63
CA VAL A 127 9.38 -8.05 -13.52
C VAL A 127 10.36 -9.05 -14.09
N SER A 128 10.26 -10.33 -13.73
CA SER A 128 11.17 -11.39 -14.15
C SER A 128 10.42 -12.65 -14.57
N GLU A 129 10.99 -13.36 -15.55
CA GLU A 129 10.45 -14.66 -15.94
C GLU A 129 10.40 -15.62 -14.72
N PRO A 130 9.41 -16.51 -14.69
CA PRO A 130 8.46 -16.89 -15.75
C PRO A 130 7.23 -15.98 -15.91
N TYR A 131 7.15 -14.82 -15.28
CA TYR A 131 5.97 -13.91 -15.27
C TYR A 131 4.68 -14.61 -14.81
N ASP A 132 4.79 -15.49 -13.83
CA ASP A 132 3.76 -16.41 -13.38
C ASP A 132 2.82 -15.86 -12.31
N ARG A 133 3.01 -14.58 -11.95
CA ARG A 133 2.14 -13.90 -10.98
C ARG A 133 0.86 -13.45 -11.65
N LEU A 134 -0.14 -14.33 -11.64
CA LEU A 134 -1.46 -14.01 -12.17
C LEU A 134 -2.24 -13.17 -11.16
N VAL A 135 -2.66 -11.99 -11.57
CA VAL A 135 -3.29 -10.99 -10.68
C VAL A 135 -4.64 -10.56 -11.22
N HIS A 136 -5.65 -10.59 -10.38
CA HIS A 136 -6.90 -9.87 -10.59
C HIS A 136 -6.96 -8.71 -9.58
N PHE A 137 -6.71 -7.50 -10.04
CA PHE A 137 -6.67 -6.31 -9.21
C PHE A 137 -7.89 -5.42 -9.47
N ASP A 138 -8.79 -5.33 -8.51
CA ASP A 138 -9.94 -4.42 -8.57
C ASP A 138 -9.67 -3.19 -7.71
N GLY A 139 -9.45 -2.06 -8.35
CA GLY A 139 -9.30 -0.76 -7.68
C GLY A 139 -10.58 -0.29 -6.99
N ASN A 140 -11.74 -0.88 -7.36
CA ASN A 140 -13.05 -0.56 -6.76
C ASN A 140 -13.38 0.95 -6.77
N GLY A 141 -12.87 1.67 -7.76
CA GLY A 141 -13.02 3.13 -7.90
C GLY A 141 -12.05 3.96 -7.05
N HIS A 142 -11.15 3.33 -6.30
CA HIS A 142 -10.14 4.03 -5.50
C HIS A 142 -8.90 4.43 -6.30
N VAL A 143 -8.07 5.25 -5.68
CA VAL A 143 -6.89 5.87 -6.29
C VAL A 143 -5.61 5.48 -5.56
N ILE A 144 -4.57 5.14 -6.34
CA ILE A 144 -3.19 5.10 -5.87
C ILE A 144 -2.54 6.44 -6.20
N LYS A 145 -2.00 7.13 -5.20
CA LYS A 145 -1.36 8.43 -5.36
C LYS A 145 0.14 8.35 -5.14
N GLY A 146 0.91 9.07 -5.98
CA GLY A 146 2.35 9.26 -5.80
C GLY A 146 3.17 7.99 -6.00
N LEU A 147 2.75 7.12 -6.92
CA LEU A 147 3.50 5.92 -7.29
C LEU A 147 4.83 6.32 -7.91
N LYS A 148 5.94 5.87 -7.30
CA LYS A 148 7.29 6.07 -7.82
C LYS A 148 7.93 4.71 -8.08
N SER A 149 8.36 4.49 -9.34
CA SER A 149 9.00 3.23 -9.76
C SER A 149 10.13 3.50 -10.75
N GLN A 150 11.22 2.73 -10.63
CA GLN A 150 12.36 2.85 -11.54
C GLN A 150 12.95 1.50 -11.90
N GLY A 151 13.55 1.41 -13.08
CA GLY A 151 14.25 0.23 -13.58
C GLY A 151 13.57 -0.44 -14.78
N ASN A 152 13.85 -1.72 -14.99
CA ASN A 152 13.22 -2.49 -16.07
C ASN A 152 11.73 -2.69 -15.76
N TYR A 153 10.89 -2.45 -16.75
CA TYR A 153 9.43 -2.58 -16.64
C TYR A 153 8.83 -1.72 -15.51
N ALA A 154 9.43 -0.54 -15.25
CA ALA A 154 8.98 0.35 -14.18
C ALA A 154 7.52 0.75 -14.38
N SER A 155 6.69 0.49 -13.36
CA SER A 155 5.23 0.61 -13.40
C SER A 155 4.63 0.12 -12.09
N LEU A 156 3.30 0.06 -11.95
CA LEU A 156 2.66 -0.68 -10.88
C LEU A 156 2.88 -2.20 -11.07
N PHE A 157 2.60 -2.71 -12.29
CA PHE A 157 2.84 -4.10 -12.70
C PHE A 157 3.89 -4.12 -13.81
N GLY A 158 5.02 -4.79 -13.61
CA GLY A 158 6.02 -4.95 -14.67
C GLY A 158 5.44 -5.62 -15.90
N VAL A 159 4.91 -6.84 -15.72
CA VAL A 159 4.06 -7.55 -16.68
C VAL A 159 2.74 -7.88 -16.00
N LEU A 160 1.66 -7.30 -16.49
CA LEU A 160 0.32 -7.59 -15.98
C LEU A 160 -0.18 -8.87 -16.65
N CYS A 161 -0.16 -9.97 -15.89
CA CYS A 161 -0.82 -11.23 -16.25
C CYS A 161 -2.11 -11.34 -15.45
N GLY A 162 -3.25 -11.22 -16.13
CA GLY A 162 -4.57 -11.18 -15.51
C GLY A 162 -5.29 -9.86 -15.75
N VAL A 163 -6.01 -9.36 -14.77
CA VAL A 163 -6.93 -8.21 -14.93
C VAL A 163 -6.58 -7.10 -13.95
N CYS A 164 -6.52 -5.86 -14.43
CA CYS A 164 -6.57 -4.67 -13.59
C CYS A 164 -7.77 -3.82 -14.00
N LYS A 165 -8.65 -3.53 -13.04
CA LYS A 165 -9.88 -2.78 -13.33
C LYS A 165 -10.23 -1.74 -12.27
N ASN A 166 -11.03 -0.74 -12.67
CA ASN A 166 -11.63 0.27 -11.79
C ASN A 166 -10.60 1.03 -10.93
N LEU A 167 -9.41 1.33 -11.47
CA LEU A 167 -8.29 1.91 -10.75
C LEU A 167 -7.88 3.27 -11.30
N GLY A 168 -7.73 4.26 -10.41
CA GLY A 168 -7.01 5.49 -10.69
C GLY A 168 -5.56 5.43 -10.18
N ILE A 169 -4.59 5.92 -10.97
CA ILE A 169 -3.23 6.16 -10.50
C ILE A 169 -2.88 7.61 -10.81
N VAL A 170 -2.59 8.42 -9.78
CA VAL A 170 -2.33 9.85 -9.95
C VAL A 170 -1.00 10.27 -9.36
N ASP A 171 -0.44 11.37 -9.90
CA ASP A 171 0.84 11.93 -9.47
C ASP A 171 1.99 10.89 -9.52
N ALA A 172 1.99 10.01 -10.53
CA ALA A 172 3.03 9.00 -10.69
C ALA A 172 4.34 9.60 -11.23
N ASP A 173 5.48 9.02 -10.85
CA ASP A 173 6.82 9.33 -11.37
C ASP A 173 7.54 8.03 -11.74
N ILE A 174 7.57 7.72 -13.03
CA ILE A 174 8.09 6.46 -13.57
C ILE A 174 9.34 6.72 -14.40
N VAL A 175 10.42 6.00 -14.08
CA VAL A 175 11.69 6.05 -14.82
C VAL A 175 12.04 4.66 -15.33
N ALA A 176 11.66 4.35 -16.57
CA ALA A 176 11.82 3.04 -17.15
C ALA A 176 13.14 2.89 -17.93
N GLN A 177 13.78 1.73 -17.81
CA GLN A 177 14.93 1.35 -18.66
C GLN A 177 14.46 0.63 -19.93
N ASN A 178 13.65 -0.41 -19.78
CA ASN A 178 13.04 -1.14 -20.88
C ASN A 178 11.57 -1.37 -20.55
N GLY A 179 10.68 -0.92 -21.42
CA GLY A 179 9.24 -1.03 -21.24
C GLY A 179 8.74 -0.38 -19.94
N GLY A 180 7.89 0.60 -20.03
CA GLY A 180 7.38 1.28 -18.86
C GLY A 180 6.04 1.94 -19.12
N GLY A 181 5.25 2.00 -18.06
CA GLY A 181 3.97 2.69 -18.04
C GLY A 181 3.55 2.96 -16.60
N ILE A 182 2.57 3.79 -16.38
CA ILE A 182 2.16 4.06 -15.00
C ILE A 182 1.49 2.82 -14.40
N LEU A 183 0.62 2.15 -15.14
CA LEU A 183 -0.08 0.95 -14.68
C LEU A 183 0.72 -0.32 -14.97
N ALA A 184 1.23 -0.51 -16.18
CA ALA A 184 1.96 -1.71 -16.55
C ALA A 184 3.12 -1.40 -17.51
N GLY A 185 4.23 -2.12 -17.39
CA GLY A 185 5.26 -2.14 -18.43
C GLY A 185 4.73 -2.86 -19.67
N TYR A 186 4.17 -4.03 -19.48
CA TYR A 186 3.49 -4.82 -20.49
C TYR A 186 2.15 -5.34 -19.98
N VAL A 187 1.13 -5.38 -20.86
CA VAL A 187 -0.17 -6.02 -20.58
C VAL A 187 -0.25 -7.32 -21.35
N GLY A 188 -0.29 -8.42 -20.62
CA GLY A 188 -0.34 -9.76 -21.15
C GLY A 188 1.00 -10.27 -21.67
N ILE A 189 1.11 -11.57 -21.72
CA ILE A 189 2.20 -12.30 -22.39
C ILE A 189 1.62 -13.40 -23.27
N LYS A 190 2.36 -13.76 -24.32
CA LYS A 190 2.05 -14.96 -25.07
C LYS A 190 2.63 -16.15 -24.34
N ILE A 191 1.79 -17.03 -23.82
CA ILE A 191 2.24 -18.27 -23.20
C ILE A 191 2.67 -19.22 -24.32
N PRO A 192 3.84 -19.86 -24.25
CA PRO A 192 4.34 -20.75 -25.32
C PRO A 192 3.38 -21.86 -25.73
N THR A 193 2.50 -22.29 -24.84
CA THR A 193 1.51 -23.35 -25.02
C THR A 193 0.13 -22.86 -25.46
N SER A 194 -0.07 -21.56 -25.56
CA SER A 194 -1.35 -20.91 -25.88
C SER A 194 -1.11 -19.61 -26.63
N ASP A 195 -1.91 -19.33 -27.66
CA ASP A 195 -1.90 -18.02 -28.34
C ASP A 195 -2.67 -16.92 -27.58
N VAL A 196 -3.12 -17.20 -26.39
CA VAL A 196 -3.97 -16.29 -25.61
C VAL A 196 -3.12 -15.27 -24.86
N LEU A 197 -3.35 -13.99 -25.10
CA LEU A 197 -2.90 -12.89 -24.26
C LEU A 197 -3.63 -12.97 -22.92
N THR A 198 -2.89 -12.94 -21.82
CA THR A 198 -3.45 -13.13 -20.47
C THR A 198 -3.53 -11.84 -19.67
N GLY A 199 -3.61 -10.68 -20.30
CA GLY A 199 -3.68 -9.40 -19.62
C GLY A 199 -4.82 -8.52 -20.12
N SER A 200 -5.56 -7.86 -19.22
CA SER A 200 -6.52 -6.81 -19.56
C SER A 200 -6.48 -5.65 -18.58
N VAL A 201 -6.81 -4.46 -19.09
CA VAL A 201 -6.98 -3.22 -18.32
C VAL A 201 -8.34 -2.65 -18.63
N GLU A 202 -9.17 -2.46 -17.61
CA GLU A 202 -10.57 -2.08 -17.74
C GLU A 202 -10.91 -0.91 -16.82
N ASN A 203 -11.54 0.13 -17.34
CA ASN A 203 -11.99 1.28 -16.55
C ASN A 203 -10.90 1.84 -15.62
N CYS A 204 -9.68 2.05 -16.16
CA CYS A 204 -8.55 2.62 -15.43
C CYS A 204 -8.13 3.94 -16.04
N TYR A 205 -7.60 4.82 -15.20
CA TYR A 205 -6.97 6.06 -15.65
C TYR A 205 -5.67 6.33 -14.91
N THR A 206 -4.77 7.05 -15.56
CA THR A 206 -3.46 7.39 -15.00
C THR A 206 -3.12 8.84 -15.26
N SER A 207 -2.40 9.47 -14.32
CA SER A 207 -1.75 10.76 -14.51
C SER A 207 -0.39 10.78 -13.82
N GLY A 208 0.55 11.53 -14.40
CA GLY A 208 1.90 11.63 -13.88
C GLY A 208 2.93 11.77 -14.96
N LYS A 209 4.17 11.47 -14.60
CA LYS A 209 5.32 11.54 -15.47
C LYS A 209 5.86 10.15 -15.77
N VAL A 210 6.09 9.85 -17.04
CA VAL A 210 6.81 8.65 -17.50
C VAL A 210 8.01 9.08 -18.31
N SER A 211 9.18 8.57 -17.99
CA SER A 211 10.42 8.79 -18.73
C SER A 211 11.16 7.48 -18.92
N GLY A 212 11.89 7.35 -20.02
CA GLY A 212 12.63 6.12 -20.32
C GLY A 212 13.24 6.13 -21.70
N PHE A 213 13.94 5.05 -22.05
CA PHE A 213 14.68 4.96 -23.33
C PHE A 213 13.88 4.27 -24.42
N ASP A 214 13.02 3.30 -24.07
CA ASP A 214 12.35 2.46 -25.04
C ASP A 214 10.99 1.97 -24.53
N ILE A 215 10.03 1.84 -25.44
CA ILE A 215 8.68 1.27 -25.22
C ILE A 215 7.99 1.84 -23.96
N ILE A 216 7.71 3.13 -23.96
CA ILE A 216 7.04 3.81 -22.85
C ILE A 216 5.65 4.32 -23.23
N GLY A 217 4.72 4.27 -22.28
CA GLY A 217 3.36 4.78 -22.47
C GLY A 217 2.74 5.28 -21.17
N GLY A 218 1.68 6.08 -21.29
CA GLY A 218 1.00 6.66 -20.13
C GLY A 218 0.33 5.61 -19.23
N ILE A 219 -0.35 4.64 -19.81
CA ILE A 219 -0.97 3.52 -19.09
C ILE A 219 -0.04 2.30 -19.14
N SER A 220 0.34 1.86 -20.33
CA SER A 220 1.22 0.71 -20.56
C SER A 220 2.25 1.02 -21.63
N GLY A 221 3.45 0.49 -21.48
CA GLY A 221 4.47 0.56 -22.53
C GLY A 221 4.10 -0.27 -23.76
N ASN A 222 3.63 -1.48 -23.54
CA ASN A 222 3.24 -2.39 -24.62
C ASN A 222 2.08 -3.30 -24.24
N ILE A 223 1.39 -3.82 -25.24
CA ILE A 223 0.37 -4.86 -25.11
C ILE A 223 0.87 -6.08 -25.86
N GLY A 224 1.05 -7.20 -25.18
CA GLY A 224 1.55 -8.44 -25.75
C GLY A 224 2.90 -8.89 -25.18
N LYS A 225 3.51 -9.85 -25.85
CA LYS A 225 4.77 -10.47 -25.39
C LYS A 225 5.91 -9.44 -25.36
N PRO A 226 6.69 -9.35 -24.26
CA PRO A 226 8.01 -8.74 -24.31
C PRO A 226 8.85 -9.43 -25.38
N SER A 227 9.46 -8.65 -26.25
CA SER A 227 10.37 -9.15 -27.31
C SER A 227 11.67 -9.68 -26.72
#